data_eef2d7686bc27b4d2b49bca9f1082642
#
_entry.id   eef2d7686bc27b4d2b49bca9f1082642
#
_cell.length_a   1.000
_cell.length_b   1.000
_cell.length_c   1.000
_cell.angle_alpha   90.00
_cell.angle_beta   90.00
_cell.angle_gamma   90.00
#
_symmetry.space_group_name_H-M   'P 1'
#
loop_
_entity.id
_entity.type
_entity.pdbx_description
1 polymer ?
#
loop_
_entity_poly.entity_id
_entity_poly.type
_entity_poly.pdbx_seq_one_letter_code
_entity_poly.pdbx_strand_id
1 'polypeptide(L)'
;ALAFKFLSNADLVEHWGLLKREVFLGIWAVISIGLALYLLGILLLPHDVKGAKIAVTRKVLALGAFVFAGFLLVGIAPQNAKYINFLSGFPPPTHYSLFQHEKGKHGLQANVMNDYAQAVLLSKQQNKPILIDFTGWACVNCRKMEENVWTDPAVMSYIQTNFILVSLYVDDKAMLPIDKRFTYTSKSGQAK
;
A
#
# COMPACT_ATOMS: atom_id res chain seq x y z
N ALA A 1 7.45 -4.76 -15.34
CA ALA A 1 6.86 -5.01 -14.03
C ALA A 1 7.29 -3.97 -12.97
N LEU A 2 8.60 -3.77 -12.71
CA LEU A 2 9.09 -2.81 -11.70
C LEU A 2 8.62 -1.38 -11.97
N ALA A 3 8.69 -0.90 -13.23
CA ALA A 3 8.22 0.43 -13.61
C ALA A 3 6.75 0.67 -13.22
N PHE A 4 5.91 -0.36 -13.30
CA PHE A 4 4.50 -0.27 -12.89
C PHE A 4 4.34 -0.08 -11.38
N LYS A 5 5.21 -0.70 -10.56
CA LYS A 5 5.22 -0.44 -9.11
C LYS A 5 5.63 1.00 -8.79
N PHE A 6 6.63 1.54 -9.48
CA PHE A 6 7.01 2.95 -9.32
C PHE A 6 5.87 3.90 -9.70
N LEU A 7 5.18 3.63 -10.82
CA LEU A 7 4.01 4.40 -11.23
C LEU A 7 2.89 4.35 -10.18
N SER A 8 2.64 3.18 -9.59
CA SER A 8 1.66 3.03 -8.50
C SER A 8 2.06 3.80 -7.24
N ASN A 9 3.35 3.89 -6.91
CA ASN A 9 3.79 4.71 -5.79
C ASN A 9 3.64 6.20 -6.09
N ALA A 10 3.94 6.64 -7.33
CA ALA A 10 3.70 8.02 -7.75
C ALA A 10 2.20 8.37 -7.68
N ASP A 11 1.34 7.48 -8.16
CA ASP A 11 -0.12 7.64 -8.08
C ASP A 11 -0.62 7.81 -6.64
N LEU A 12 -0.03 7.07 -5.69
CA LEU A 12 -0.35 7.20 -4.26
C LEU A 12 0.05 8.56 -3.70
N VAL A 13 1.28 9.01 -3.97
CA VAL A 13 1.85 10.25 -3.41
C VAL A 13 1.21 11.49 -4.04
N GLU A 14 0.91 11.43 -5.34
CA GLU A 14 0.28 12.53 -6.08
C GLU A 14 -1.26 12.51 -6.03
N HIS A 15 -1.85 11.48 -5.41
CA HIS A 15 -3.30 11.31 -5.27
C HIS A 15 -4.09 11.31 -6.61
N TRP A 16 -3.51 10.76 -7.70
CA TRP A 16 -4.19 10.74 -9.00
C TRP A 16 -5.43 9.84 -9.02
N GLY A 17 -5.46 8.79 -8.19
CA GLY A 17 -6.60 7.88 -8.07
C GLY A 17 -6.72 6.86 -9.20
N LEU A 18 -5.68 6.68 -10.02
CA LEU A 18 -5.69 5.84 -11.21
C LEU A 18 -5.42 4.36 -10.88
N LEU A 19 -4.42 4.09 -10.05
CA LEU A 19 -3.93 2.75 -9.72
C LEU A 19 -4.35 2.33 -8.31
N LYS A 20 -5.65 2.37 -8.05
CA LYS A 20 -6.21 1.86 -6.79
C LYS A 20 -5.90 0.36 -6.62
N ARG A 21 -5.98 -0.13 -5.39
CA ARG A 21 -5.57 -1.49 -5.02
C ARG A 21 -6.09 -2.57 -5.96
N GLU A 22 -7.37 -2.53 -6.28
CA GLU A 22 -8.04 -3.53 -7.14
C GLU A 22 -7.54 -3.47 -8.58
N VAL A 23 -7.36 -2.27 -9.11
CA VAL A 23 -6.80 -2.05 -10.46
C VAL A 23 -5.37 -2.58 -10.52
N PHE A 24 -4.56 -2.26 -9.50
CA PHE A 24 -3.19 -2.74 -9.39
C PHE A 24 -3.12 -4.27 -9.36
N LEU A 25 -3.91 -4.91 -8.49
CA LEU A 25 -3.96 -6.39 -8.38
C LEU A 25 -4.48 -7.03 -9.67
N GLY A 26 -5.51 -6.44 -10.30
CA GLY A 26 -6.05 -6.91 -11.57
C GLY A 26 -5.02 -6.89 -12.71
N ILE A 27 -4.27 -5.79 -12.85
CA ILE A 27 -3.21 -5.69 -13.86
C ILE A 27 -2.11 -6.75 -13.61
N TRP A 28 -1.70 -6.94 -12.36
CA TRP A 28 -0.71 -7.96 -12.02
C TRP A 28 -1.23 -9.39 -12.27
N ALA A 29 -2.53 -9.64 -12.03
CA ALA A 29 -3.15 -10.92 -12.38
C ALA A 29 -3.13 -11.16 -13.89
N VAL A 30 -3.47 -10.14 -14.70
CA VAL A 30 -3.41 -10.22 -16.18
C VAL A 30 -1.98 -10.48 -16.66
N ILE A 31 -0.99 -9.77 -16.10
CA ILE A 31 0.44 -10.00 -16.42
C ILE A 31 0.84 -11.44 -16.09
N SER A 32 0.41 -11.96 -14.93
CA SER A 32 0.73 -13.33 -14.49
C SER A 32 0.09 -14.39 -15.39
N ILE A 33 -1.17 -14.17 -15.81
CA ILE A 33 -1.86 -15.02 -16.78
C ILE A 33 -1.14 -14.98 -18.14
N GLY A 34 -0.79 -13.78 -18.62
CA GLY A 34 -0.04 -13.62 -19.86
C GLY A 34 1.29 -14.36 -19.83
N LEU A 35 2.02 -14.28 -18.70
CA LEU A 35 3.26 -15.04 -18.50
C LEU A 35 3.00 -16.55 -18.52
N ALA A 36 1.96 -17.03 -17.87
CA ALA A 36 1.60 -18.45 -17.87
C ALA A 36 1.30 -18.95 -19.29
N LEU A 37 0.51 -18.21 -20.07
CA LEU A 37 0.16 -18.53 -21.45
C LEU A 37 1.41 -18.50 -22.36
N TYR A 38 2.33 -17.57 -22.14
CA TYR A 38 3.61 -17.53 -22.83
C TYR A 38 4.48 -18.76 -22.51
N LEU A 39 4.58 -19.12 -21.24
CA LEU A 39 5.35 -20.30 -20.81
C LEU A 39 4.76 -21.61 -21.38
N LEU A 40 3.46 -21.68 -21.58
CA LEU A 40 2.78 -22.80 -22.24
C LEU A 40 2.87 -22.76 -23.77
N GLY A 41 3.52 -21.73 -24.36
CA GLY A 41 3.65 -21.60 -25.81
C GLY A 41 2.33 -21.29 -26.54
N ILE A 42 1.30 -20.83 -25.82
CA ILE A 42 0.02 -20.38 -26.38
C ILE A 42 0.18 -18.96 -26.93
N LEU A 43 0.83 -18.07 -26.14
CA LEU A 43 1.26 -16.75 -26.60
C LEU A 43 2.68 -16.87 -27.17
N LEU A 44 2.87 -16.49 -28.42
CA LEU A 44 4.15 -16.50 -29.09
C LEU A 44 4.58 -15.05 -29.39
N LEU A 45 5.81 -14.71 -29.05
CA LEU A 45 6.43 -13.45 -29.42
C LEU A 45 7.06 -13.57 -30.83
N PRO A 46 7.35 -12.46 -31.52
CA PRO A 46 7.85 -12.46 -32.91
C PRO A 46 9.11 -13.31 -33.17
N HIS A 47 9.89 -13.56 -32.11
CA HIS A 47 11.16 -14.36 -32.23
C HIS A 47 11.02 -15.80 -31.72
N ASP A 48 9.81 -16.23 -31.33
CA ASP A 48 9.58 -17.57 -30.79
C ASP A 48 9.39 -18.59 -31.95
N VAL A 49 9.93 -19.81 -31.75
CA VAL A 49 9.78 -20.91 -32.69
C VAL A 49 8.46 -21.62 -32.46
N LYS A 50 7.55 -21.61 -33.45
CA LYS A 50 6.29 -22.33 -33.42
C LYS A 50 6.52 -23.83 -33.30
N GLY A 51 5.78 -24.49 -32.39
CA GLY A 51 5.81 -25.94 -32.18
C GLY A 51 7.02 -26.46 -31.40
N ALA A 52 7.79 -25.59 -30.74
CA ALA A 52 8.86 -26.03 -29.85
C ALA A 52 8.33 -26.88 -28.69
N LYS A 53 9.01 -28.00 -28.38
CA LYS A 53 8.66 -28.85 -27.25
C LYS A 53 8.79 -28.05 -25.95
N ILE A 54 7.70 -28.01 -25.14
CA ILE A 54 7.65 -27.29 -23.88
C ILE A 54 8.27 -28.16 -22.78
N ALA A 55 9.38 -27.71 -22.22
CA ALA A 55 10.05 -28.37 -21.11
C ALA A 55 9.16 -28.46 -19.88
N VAL A 56 9.32 -29.50 -19.06
CA VAL A 56 8.55 -29.69 -17.82
C VAL A 56 8.68 -28.49 -16.88
N THR A 57 9.88 -27.91 -16.78
CA THR A 57 10.13 -26.71 -15.98
C THR A 57 9.25 -25.52 -16.39
N ARG A 58 9.03 -25.31 -17.69
CA ARG A 58 8.13 -24.25 -18.17
C ARG A 58 6.67 -24.50 -17.77
N LYS A 59 6.23 -25.78 -17.78
CA LYS A 59 4.87 -26.16 -17.35
C LYS A 59 4.67 -25.91 -15.86
N VAL A 60 5.68 -26.25 -15.03
CA VAL A 60 5.64 -26.01 -13.56
C VAL A 60 5.61 -24.51 -13.28
N LEU A 61 6.42 -23.72 -13.94
CA LEU A 61 6.43 -22.26 -13.81
C LEU A 61 5.10 -21.63 -14.27
N ALA A 62 4.51 -22.14 -15.35
CA ALA A 62 3.21 -21.69 -15.84
C ALA A 62 2.12 -21.98 -14.81
N LEU A 63 2.10 -23.18 -14.20
CA LEU A 63 1.17 -23.51 -13.12
C LEU A 63 1.36 -22.55 -11.94
N GLY A 64 2.60 -22.29 -11.53
CA GLY A 64 2.90 -21.31 -10.46
C GLY A 64 2.37 -19.91 -10.78
N ALA A 65 2.52 -19.45 -12.03
CA ALA A 65 2.01 -18.15 -12.47
C ALA A 65 0.47 -18.10 -12.48
N PHE A 66 -0.22 -19.19 -12.85
CA PHE A 66 -1.69 -19.28 -12.75
C PHE A 66 -2.16 -19.26 -11.29
N VAL A 67 -1.51 -20.03 -10.41
CA VAL A 67 -1.83 -20.06 -8.98
C VAL A 67 -1.64 -18.67 -8.38
N PHE A 68 -0.55 -17.99 -8.73
CA PHE A 68 -0.29 -16.62 -8.27
C PHE A 68 -1.35 -15.63 -8.80
N ALA A 69 -1.75 -15.73 -10.07
CA ALA A 69 -2.83 -14.92 -10.62
C ALA A 69 -4.15 -15.14 -9.88
N GLY A 70 -4.53 -16.39 -9.63
CA GLY A 70 -5.73 -16.74 -8.86
C GLY A 70 -5.67 -16.18 -7.43
N PHE A 71 -4.52 -16.27 -6.79
CA PHE A 71 -4.27 -15.70 -5.48
C PHE A 71 -4.47 -14.16 -5.46
N LEU A 72 -3.97 -13.44 -6.47
CA LEU A 72 -4.17 -11.99 -6.60
C LEU A 72 -5.65 -11.64 -6.81
N LEU A 73 -6.35 -12.42 -7.65
CA LEU A 73 -7.79 -12.20 -7.91
C LEU A 73 -8.64 -12.42 -6.65
N VAL A 74 -8.32 -13.43 -5.85
CA VAL A 74 -8.99 -13.65 -4.55
C VAL A 74 -8.76 -12.47 -3.62
N GLY A 75 -7.56 -11.89 -3.65
CA GLY A 75 -7.19 -10.73 -2.83
C GLY A 75 -7.82 -9.39 -3.26
N ILE A 76 -8.47 -9.32 -4.44
CA ILE A 76 -9.23 -8.15 -4.88
C ILE A 76 -10.44 -7.91 -3.96
N ALA A 77 -11.10 -8.99 -3.53
CA ALA A 77 -12.26 -8.86 -2.67
C ALA A 77 -11.86 -8.32 -1.28
N PRO A 78 -12.54 -7.28 -0.78
CA PRO A 78 -12.17 -6.62 0.47
C PRO A 78 -12.06 -7.55 1.67
N GLN A 79 -13.00 -8.47 1.81
CA GLN A 79 -13.02 -9.45 2.91
C GLN A 79 -11.81 -10.40 2.90
N ASN A 80 -11.14 -10.51 1.76
CA ASN A 80 -10.00 -11.38 1.53
C ASN A 80 -8.65 -10.67 1.63
N ALA A 81 -8.63 -9.35 1.88
CA ALA A 81 -7.39 -8.56 1.93
C ALA A 81 -6.36 -9.15 2.90
N LYS A 82 -6.80 -9.76 4.01
CA LYS A 82 -5.94 -10.43 5.00
C LYS A 82 -5.10 -11.58 4.42
N TYR A 83 -5.60 -12.29 3.41
CA TYR A 83 -4.87 -13.42 2.83
C TYR A 83 -3.64 -12.98 2.02
N ILE A 84 -3.61 -11.74 1.54
CA ILE A 84 -2.48 -11.21 0.80
C ILE A 84 -1.56 -10.31 1.63
N ASN A 85 -1.70 -10.32 2.98
CA ASN A 85 -0.86 -9.53 3.88
C ASN A 85 0.63 -9.87 3.78
N PHE A 86 1.00 -11.09 3.33
CA PHE A 86 2.40 -11.41 3.09
C PHE A 86 3.01 -10.56 1.93
N LEU A 87 2.17 -10.01 1.03
CA LEU A 87 2.56 -9.03 0.02
C LEU A 87 2.46 -7.57 0.52
N SER A 88 2.29 -7.38 1.84
CA SER A 88 2.16 -6.06 2.45
C SER A 88 3.23 -5.08 1.96
N GLY A 89 2.80 -3.90 1.57
CA GLY A 89 3.66 -2.87 0.96
C GLY A 89 3.95 -3.07 -0.53
N PHE A 90 3.57 -4.21 -1.16
CA PHE A 90 3.67 -4.36 -2.61
C PHE A 90 2.45 -3.76 -3.33
N PRO A 91 1.18 -4.15 -3.05
CA PRO A 91 0.02 -3.43 -3.57
C PRO A 91 -0.20 -2.10 -2.81
N PRO A 92 -0.97 -1.17 -3.39
CA PRO A 92 -1.48 -0.02 -2.65
C PRO A 92 -2.19 -0.43 -1.35
N PRO A 93 -2.19 0.44 -0.33
CA PRO A 93 -2.81 0.14 0.96
C PRO A 93 -4.32 -0.04 0.84
N THR A 94 -4.92 -0.70 1.84
CA THR A 94 -6.34 -1.04 1.85
C THR A 94 -7.27 0.18 1.84
N HIS A 95 -6.83 1.32 2.36
CA HIS A 95 -7.60 2.56 2.31
C HIS A 95 -7.58 3.23 0.92
N TYR A 96 -6.65 2.84 0.02
CA TYR A 96 -6.58 3.30 -1.37
C TYR A 96 -7.27 2.30 -2.30
N SER A 97 -8.56 2.11 -2.09
CA SER A 97 -9.42 1.10 -2.72
C SER A 97 -10.54 1.74 -3.53
N LEU A 98 -11.03 1.02 -4.54
CA LEU A 98 -12.27 1.37 -5.27
C LEU A 98 -13.51 1.13 -4.40
N PHE A 99 -13.46 0.11 -3.56
CA PHE A 99 -14.54 -0.20 -2.65
C PHE A 99 -14.37 0.68 -1.40
N GLN A 100 -15.39 1.49 -1.09
CA GLN A 100 -15.41 2.22 0.17
C GLN A 100 -15.54 1.21 1.31
N HIS A 101 -14.45 0.97 2.01
CA HIS A 101 -14.52 0.22 3.26
C HIS A 101 -15.17 1.10 4.32
N GLU A 102 -16.14 0.55 5.01
CA GLU A 102 -16.66 1.19 6.23
C GLU A 102 -15.47 1.52 7.13
N LYS A 103 -15.33 2.80 7.46
CA LYS A 103 -14.31 3.29 8.38
C LYS A 103 -14.37 2.43 9.66
N GLY A 104 -13.31 1.69 9.95
CA GLY A 104 -13.16 1.01 11.24
C GLY A 104 -13.08 -0.51 11.26
N LYS A 105 -13.22 -1.25 10.13
CA LYS A 105 -13.23 -2.72 10.18
C LYS A 105 -11.87 -3.43 10.02
N HIS A 106 -10.83 -2.73 9.55
CA HIS A 106 -9.53 -3.38 9.30
C HIS A 106 -8.35 -2.48 9.68
N GLY A 107 -8.00 -2.47 10.97
CA GLY A 107 -6.77 -1.88 11.47
C GLY A 107 -6.95 -0.65 12.37
N LEU A 108 -5.87 -0.29 13.05
CA LEU A 108 -5.78 0.89 13.88
C LEU A 108 -5.80 2.14 13.00
N GLN A 109 -6.73 3.05 13.28
CA GLN A 109 -6.78 4.35 12.61
C GLN A 109 -6.23 5.44 13.52
N ALA A 110 -5.45 6.37 12.95
CA ALA A 110 -5.01 7.54 13.68
C ALA A 110 -6.21 8.41 14.10
N ASN A 111 -6.13 8.93 15.31
CA ASN A 111 -7.12 9.90 15.83
C ASN A 111 -7.04 11.21 15.03
N VAL A 112 -5.82 11.57 14.57
CA VAL A 112 -5.54 12.78 13.80
C VAL A 112 -4.57 12.45 12.68
N MET A 113 -4.76 13.05 11.51
CA MET A 113 -3.86 12.94 10.37
C MET A 113 -3.32 14.32 9.99
N ASN A 114 -2.01 14.43 9.82
CA ASN A 114 -1.30 15.63 9.36
C ASN A 114 -1.55 16.92 10.17
N ASP A 115 -2.12 16.82 11.38
CA ASP A 115 -2.36 17.98 12.25
C ASP A 115 -1.90 17.69 13.69
N TYR A 116 -0.63 18.00 13.97
CA TYR A 116 -0.08 17.84 15.30
C TYR A 116 -0.73 18.77 16.34
N ALA A 117 -1.13 19.99 15.95
CA ALA A 117 -1.77 20.93 16.86
C ALA A 117 -3.12 20.39 17.36
N GLN A 118 -3.91 19.79 16.47
CA GLN A 118 -5.14 19.11 16.84
C GLN A 118 -4.88 17.92 17.77
N ALA A 119 -3.83 17.14 17.54
CA ALA A 119 -3.45 16.03 18.41
C ALA A 119 -3.10 16.50 19.83
N VAL A 120 -2.41 17.64 19.96
CA VAL A 120 -2.10 18.26 21.27
C VAL A 120 -3.38 18.68 22.00
N LEU A 121 -4.35 19.25 21.28
CA LEU A 121 -5.63 19.63 21.88
C LEU A 121 -6.39 18.40 22.41
N LEU A 122 -6.50 17.34 21.59
CA LEU A 122 -7.14 16.08 21.99
C LEU A 122 -6.43 15.40 23.16
N SER A 123 -5.08 15.41 23.16
CA SER A 123 -4.26 14.88 24.25
C SER A 123 -4.60 15.56 25.59
N LYS A 124 -4.68 16.87 25.59
CA LYS A 124 -5.06 17.65 26.78
C LYS A 124 -6.50 17.36 27.23
N GLN A 125 -7.44 17.27 26.28
CA GLN A 125 -8.84 17.01 26.57
C GLN A 125 -9.07 15.61 27.17
N GLN A 126 -8.37 14.59 26.67
CA GLN A 126 -8.52 13.21 27.08
C GLN A 126 -7.50 12.77 28.12
N ASN A 127 -6.58 13.64 28.49
CA ASN A 127 -5.47 13.36 29.42
C ASN A 127 -4.69 12.10 29.01
N LYS A 128 -4.41 11.96 27.69
CA LYS A 128 -3.65 10.84 27.11
C LYS A 128 -2.39 11.33 26.44
N PRO A 129 -1.26 10.61 26.55
CA PRO A 129 -0.06 10.95 25.81
C PRO A 129 -0.26 10.79 24.29
N ILE A 130 0.54 11.50 23.51
CA ILE A 130 0.52 11.43 22.06
C ILE A 130 1.49 10.33 21.60
N LEU A 131 1.03 9.44 20.74
CA LEU A 131 1.86 8.54 19.95
C LEU A 131 1.99 9.13 18.55
N ILE A 132 3.19 9.57 18.18
CA ILE A 132 3.46 10.13 16.87
C ILE A 132 3.93 9.01 15.93
N ASP A 133 3.23 8.84 14.84
CA ASP A 133 3.58 7.94 13.74
C ASP A 133 4.06 8.78 12.55
N PHE A 134 5.37 8.72 12.26
CA PHE A 134 5.91 9.28 11.04
C PHE A 134 5.77 8.26 9.92
N THR A 135 4.77 8.45 9.10
CA THR A 135 4.40 7.54 8.02
C THR A 135 4.57 8.20 6.64
N GLY A 136 4.17 7.52 5.57
CA GLY A 136 4.16 8.05 4.22
C GLY A 136 3.24 7.25 3.32
N TRP A 137 2.72 7.90 2.28
CA TRP A 137 1.84 7.27 1.29
C TRP A 137 2.51 6.08 0.61
N ALA A 138 3.80 6.21 0.25
CA ALA A 138 4.59 5.17 -0.40
C ALA A 138 5.47 4.35 0.57
N CYS A 139 5.31 4.51 1.87
CA CYS A 139 6.12 3.88 2.90
C CYS A 139 5.79 2.40 3.08
N VAL A 140 6.60 1.51 2.50
CA VAL A 140 6.40 0.05 2.56
C VAL A 140 6.48 -0.48 3.99
N ASN A 141 7.45 -0.01 4.79
CA ASN A 141 7.64 -0.47 6.17
C ASN A 141 6.50 0.00 7.08
N CYS A 142 5.97 1.21 6.85
CA CYS A 142 4.80 1.70 7.58
C CYS A 142 3.59 0.80 7.31
N ARG A 143 3.34 0.45 6.03
CA ARG A 143 2.26 -0.50 5.67
C ARG A 143 2.43 -1.86 6.34
N LYS A 144 3.67 -2.39 6.40
CA LYS A 144 3.92 -3.65 7.10
C LYS A 144 3.62 -3.56 8.59
N MET A 145 3.97 -2.48 9.24
CA MET A 145 3.64 -2.23 10.65
C MET A 145 2.13 -2.16 10.85
N GLU A 146 1.44 -1.34 10.06
CA GLU A 146 0.01 -1.11 10.16
C GLU A 146 -0.82 -2.38 9.86
N GLU A 147 -0.41 -3.17 8.85
CA GLU A 147 -1.17 -4.34 8.40
C GLU A 147 -0.85 -5.62 9.18
N ASN A 148 0.31 -5.73 9.84
CA ASN A 148 0.72 -6.96 10.51
C ASN A 148 0.91 -6.82 12.03
N VAL A 149 1.23 -5.63 12.54
CA VAL A 149 1.46 -5.41 13.97
C VAL A 149 0.28 -4.68 14.62
N TRP A 150 -0.16 -3.58 14.02
CA TRP A 150 -1.25 -2.77 14.60
C TRP A 150 -2.63 -3.43 14.47
N THR A 151 -2.75 -4.45 13.63
CA THR A 151 -3.97 -5.28 13.52
C THR A 151 -4.09 -6.33 14.63
N ASP A 152 -3.01 -6.56 15.41
CA ASP A 152 -3.08 -7.43 16.58
C ASP A 152 -4.06 -6.83 17.60
N PRO A 153 -5.07 -7.58 18.08
CA PRO A 153 -6.09 -7.04 18.98
C PRO A 153 -5.52 -6.46 20.29
N ALA A 154 -4.45 -7.05 20.84
CA ALA A 154 -3.82 -6.56 22.05
C ALA A 154 -3.11 -5.23 21.82
N VAL A 155 -2.35 -5.12 20.71
CA VAL A 155 -1.64 -3.90 20.32
C VAL A 155 -2.64 -2.79 19.99
N MET A 156 -3.65 -3.10 19.19
CA MET A 156 -4.69 -2.13 18.81
C MET A 156 -5.42 -1.58 20.04
N SER A 157 -5.88 -2.47 20.92
CA SER A 157 -6.57 -2.09 22.14
C SER A 157 -5.68 -1.23 23.06
N TYR A 158 -4.41 -1.59 23.20
CA TYR A 158 -3.46 -0.86 24.02
C TYR A 158 -3.23 0.56 23.50
N ILE A 159 -3.03 0.72 22.19
CA ILE A 159 -2.81 2.04 21.58
C ILE A 159 -4.08 2.91 21.71
N GLN A 160 -5.25 2.38 21.36
CA GLN A 160 -6.52 3.12 21.41
C GLN A 160 -6.89 3.56 22.82
N THR A 161 -6.58 2.72 23.82
CA THR A 161 -6.93 3.02 25.20
C THR A 161 -6.00 4.05 25.81
N ASN A 162 -4.70 3.96 25.51
CA ASN A 162 -3.69 4.72 26.26
C ASN A 162 -3.13 5.95 25.54
N PHE A 163 -3.31 6.08 24.21
CA PHE A 163 -2.68 7.14 23.44
C PHE A 163 -3.67 7.87 22.54
N ILE A 164 -3.29 9.10 22.17
CA ILE A 164 -3.80 9.79 20.98
C ILE A 164 -2.81 9.51 19.86
N LEU A 165 -3.23 8.69 18.88
CA LEU A 165 -2.41 8.38 17.71
C LEU A 165 -2.52 9.50 16.68
N VAL A 166 -1.39 10.09 16.31
CA VAL A 166 -1.30 11.04 15.20
C VAL A 166 -0.37 10.51 14.13
N SER A 167 -0.85 10.38 12.90
CA SER A 167 -0.05 10.00 11.74
C SER A 167 0.33 11.22 10.94
N LEU A 168 1.63 11.44 10.78
CA LEU A 168 2.21 12.54 10.01
C LEU A 168 2.85 11.98 8.73
N TYR A 169 2.28 12.33 7.59
CA TYR A 169 2.73 11.84 6.28
C TYR A 169 3.88 12.70 5.77
N VAL A 170 5.10 12.17 5.84
CA VAL A 170 6.34 12.90 5.49
C VAL A 170 6.55 13.09 3.98
N ASP A 171 5.83 12.34 3.16
CA ASP A 171 5.82 12.43 1.69
C ASP A 171 4.56 13.08 1.14
N ASP A 172 3.72 13.68 2.00
CA ASP A 172 2.55 14.44 1.57
C ASP A 172 2.98 15.72 0.85
N LYS A 173 2.40 15.95 -0.33
CA LYS A 173 2.67 17.10 -1.17
C LYS A 173 1.62 18.20 -1.04
N ALA A 174 0.64 18.03 -0.17
CA ALA A 174 -0.33 19.06 0.12
C ALA A 174 0.38 20.33 0.62
N MET A 175 0.09 21.44 -0.02
CA MET A 175 0.70 22.71 0.35
C MET A 175 0.16 23.18 1.71
N LEU A 176 1.04 23.51 2.63
CA LEU A 176 0.62 24.13 3.89
C LEU A 176 -0.13 25.45 3.64
N PRO A 177 -1.11 25.78 4.46
CA PRO A 177 -1.72 27.11 4.47
C PRO A 177 -0.65 28.20 4.55
N ILE A 178 -0.89 29.35 3.91
CA ILE A 178 0.11 30.42 3.76
C ILE A 178 0.65 30.89 5.11
N ASP A 179 -0.22 30.96 6.11
CA ASP A 179 0.08 31.35 7.49
C ASP A 179 0.95 30.36 8.25
N LYS A 180 1.03 29.11 7.77
CA LYS A 180 1.83 28.03 8.36
C LYS A 180 3.11 27.74 7.60
N ARG A 181 3.38 28.46 6.51
CA ARG A 181 4.60 28.29 5.72
C ARG A 181 5.75 29.05 6.37
N PHE A 182 6.91 28.39 6.43
CA PHE A 182 8.15 29.00 6.91
C PHE A 182 9.31 28.54 6.05
N THR A 183 10.32 29.39 5.93
CA THR A 183 11.55 29.03 5.24
C THR A 183 12.47 28.33 6.23
N TYR A 184 12.84 27.11 5.93
CA TYR A 184 13.81 26.34 6.72
C TYR A 184 15.16 26.39 6.04
N THR A 185 16.18 26.83 6.79
CA THR A 185 17.58 26.75 6.34
C THR A 185 18.19 25.47 6.86
N SER A 186 18.55 24.56 5.94
CA SER A 186 19.18 23.30 6.30
C SER A 186 20.59 23.51 6.89
N LYS A 187 21.12 22.53 7.62
CA LYS A 187 22.52 22.57 8.13
C LYS A 187 23.56 22.73 7.00
N SER A 188 23.21 22.41 5.76
CA SER A 188 24.03 22.63 4.56
C SER A 188 23.88 24.05 3.96
N GLY A 189 23.12 24.94 4.58
CA GLY A 189 22.91 26.31 4.11
C GLY A 189 21.91 26.48 2.98
N GLN A 190 21.21 25.43 2.58
CA GLN A 190 20.17 25.51 1.55
C GLN A 190 18.83 25.92 2.18
N ALA A 191 18.23 26.99 1.67
CA ALA A 191 16.87 27.38 2.00
C ALA A 191 15.87 26.46 1.26
N LYS A 192 14.87 25.95 1.97
CA LYS A 192 13.77 25.16 1.44
C LYS A 192 12.44 25.73 1.90
#